data_8295f4af0973f45c585b7dab05eaf1d4
#
_entry.id   8295f4af0973f45c585b7dab05eaf1d4
#
_cell.length_a   1.000
_cell.length_b   1.000
_cell.length_c   1.000
_cell.angle_alpha   90.00
_cell.angle_beta   90.00
_cell.angle_gamma   90.00
#
_symmetry.space_group_name_H-M   'P 1'
#
loop_
_entity.id
_entity.type
_entity.pdbx_description
1 polymer ?
#
loop_
_entity_poly.entity_id
_entity_poly.type
_entity_poly.pdbx_seq_one_letter_code
_entity_poly.pdbx_strand_id
1 'polypeptide(L)'
;MEIKRDFYLKKLVERMNNGLIKVVTGIRRCGKSYLLNTLFYHHLIESGVDEQHIIRFAFDSAEDLLKIGEDIVQLEKEGRGVDPKKFMGYISSCIVDDGRYYLLLDEIQRLDCFVAVLNGYLYNEKLDVYVTGSNAKLLSKDVVT
;
A
#
# COMPACT_ATOMS: atom_id res chain seq x y z
N MET A 1 22.30 -5.42 6.21
CA MET A 1 20.98 -4.80 6.27
C MET A 1 20.61 -4.12 4.96
N GLU A 2 21.47 -3.24 4.48
CA GLU A 2 21.21 -2.56 3.23
C GLU A 2 21.19 -3.51 2.04
N ILE A 3 21.98 -4.55 2.07
CA ILE A 3 22.01 -5.57 1.01
C ILE A 3 20.63 -6.22 0.88
N LYS A 4 19.98 -6.52 2.01
CA LYS A 4 18.64 -7.08 1.99
C LYS A 4 17.62 -6.10 1.42
N ARG A 5 17.73 -4.84 1.80
CA ARG A 5 16.81 -3.80 1.31
C ARG A 5 16.96 -3.62 -0.19
N ASP A 6 18.19 -3.61 -0.69
CA ASP A 6 18.46 -3.51 -2.13
C ASP A 6 17.86 -4.69 -2.88
N PHE A 7 17.97 -5.88 -2.31
CA PHE A 7 17.40 -7.09 -2.91
C PHE A 7 15.88 -6.99 -3.04
N TYR A 8 15.21 -6.56 -1.96
CA TYR A 8 13.75 -6.43 -1.98
C TYR A 8 13.30 -5.29 -2.88
N LEU A 9 14.04 -4.19 -2.88
CA LEU A 9 13.73 -3.09 -3.78
C LEU A 9 13.82 -3.53 -5.23
N LYS A 10 14.85 -4.28 -5.57
CA LYS A 10 15.02 -4.80 -6.92
C LYS A 10 13.84 -5.69 -7.31
N LYS A 11 13.37 -6.53 -6.39
CA LYS A 11 12.20 -7.38 -6.64
C LYS A 11 10.97 -6.56 -6.95
N LEU A 12 10.73 -5.50 -6.18
CA LEU A 12 9.58 -4.63 -6.44
C LEU A 12 9.68 -3.97 -7.80
N VAL A 13 10.86 -3.47 -8.13
CA VAL A 13 11.10 -2.80 -9.41
C VAL A 13 10.86 -3.76 -10.57
N GLU A 14 11.35 -4.99 -10.45
CA GLU A 14 11.17 -5.99 -11.50
C GLU A 14 9.71 -6.38 -11.71
N ARG A 15 8.88 -6.21 -10.68
CA ARG A 15 7.47 -6.58 -10.74
C ARG A 15 6.52 -5.40 -10.98
N MET A 16 7.08 -4.23 -11.23
CA MET A 16 6.26 -3.06 -11.53
C MET A 16 5.37 -3.32 -12.73
N ASN A 17 4.11 -2.89 -12.61
CA ASN A 17 3.15 -2.94 -13.71
C ASN A 17 2.91 -4.35 -14.25
N ASN A 18 3.06 -5.37 -13.40
CA ASN A 18 2.87 -6.76 -13.84
C ASN A 18 1.42 -7.25 -13.72
N GLY A 19 0.50 -6.38 -13.32
CA GLY A 19 -0.92 -6.73 -13.20
C GLY A 19 -1.28 -7.46 -11.91
N LEU A 20 -0.32 -7.63 -11.00
CA LEU A 20 -0.55 -8.30 -9.73
C LEU A 20 -0.38 -7.32 -8.58
N ILE A 21 -0.98 -7.65 -7.44
CA ILE A 21 -0.77 -6.89 -6.22
C ILE A 21 0.51 -7.40 -5.57
N LYS A 22 1.44 -6.50 -5.33
CA LYS A 22 2.73 -6.84 -4.72
C LYS A 22 2.61 -6.74 -3.21
N VAL A 23 2.88 -7.85 -2.51
CA VAL A 23 2.78 -7.90 -1.05
C VAL A 23 4.18 -8.07 -0.47
N VAL A 24 4.57 -7.14 0.38
CA VAL A 24 5.87 -7.19 1.04
C VAL A 24 5.69 -7.73 2.44
N THR A 25 6.22 -8.93 2.68
CA THR A 25 6.21 -9.59 3.99
C THR A 25 7.61 -10.11 4.30
N GLY A 26 7.78 -10.72 5.45
CA GLY A 26 9.03 -11.39 5.80
C GLY A 26 10.17 -10.48 6.20
N ILE A 27 9.99 -9.16 6.16
CA ILE A 27 10.95 -8.19 6.63
C ILE A 27 10.46 -7.65 7.96
N ARG A 28 11.38 -7.23 8.82
CA ARG A 28 10.99 -6.61 10.08
C ARG A 28 10.14 -5.37 9.80
N ARG A 29 9.20 -5.10 10.70
CA ARG A 29 8.21 -4.05 10.56
C ARG A 29 8.77 -2.73 10.02
N CYS A 30 9.84 -2.23 10.64
CA CYS A 30 10.47 -0.98 10.18
C CYS A 30 11.03 -1.10 8.78
N GLY A 31 11.56 -2.27 8.42
CA GLY A 31 12.13 -2.49 7.10
C GLY A 31 11.10 -2.47 5.99
N LYS A 32 9.92 -3.02 6.25
CA LYS A 32 8.84 -3.04 5.23
C LYS A 32 8.36 -1.64 4.90
N SER A 33 8.10 -0.85 5.93
CA SER A 33 7.63 0.53 5.73
C SER A 33 8.69 1.36 5.05
N TYR A 34 9.94 1.24 5.47
CA TYR A 34 11.04 1.99 4.87
C TYR A 34 11.23 1.60 3.40
N LEU A 35 11.17 0.30 3.11
CA LEU A 35 11.31 -0.18 1.75
C LEU A 35 10.24 0.43 0.85
N LEU A 36 9.00 0.40 1.28
CA LEU A 36 7.88 0.84 0.45
C LEU A 36 7.79 2.37 0.39
N ASN A 37 7.78 3.02 1.55
CA ASN A 37 7.48 4.44 1.63
C ASN A 37 8.67 5.35 1.38
N THR A 38 9.88 4.82 1.42
CA THR A 38 11.09 5.62 1.19
C THR A 38 11.83 5.13 -0.05
N LEU A 39 12.30 3.90 -0.04
CA LEU A 39 13.15 3.43 -1.14
C LEU A 39 12.38 3.29 -2.44
N PHE A 40 11.24 2.62 -2.41
CA PHE A 40 10.45 2.43 -3.63
C PHE A 40 9.83 3.74 -4.10
N TYR A 41 9.36 4.56 -3.16
CA TYR A 41 8.82 5.87 -3.49
C TYR A 41 9.85 6.73 -4.24
N HIS A 42 11.07 6.79 -3.72
CA HIS A 42 12.15 7.55 -4.37
C HIS A 42 12.49 6.96 -5.73
N HIS A 43 12.45 5.64 -5.85
CA HIS A 43 12.68 5.01 -7.15
C HIS A 43 11.65 5.46 -8.17
N LEU A 44 10.38 5.52 -7.79
CA LEU A 44 9.32 5.99 -8.69
C LEU A 44 9.54 7.43 -9.12
N ILE A 45 9.88 8.29 -8.16
CA ILE A 45 10.14 9.70 -8.45
C ILE A 45 11.33 9.84 -9.41
N GLU A 46 12.42 9.13 -9.15
CA GLU A 46 13.60 9.18 -10.00
C GLU A 46 13.35 8.61 -11.39
N SER A 47 12.38 7.72 -11.50
CA SER A 47 11.97 7.14 -12.79
C SER A 47 11.06 8.06 -13.60
N GLY A 48 10.69 9.19 -13.05
CA GLY A 48 9.86 10.17 -13.75
C GLY A 48 8.37 10.10 -13.43
N VAL A 49 7.98 9.33 -12.43
CA VAL A 49 6.58 9.27 -12.02
C VAL A 49 6.22 10.55 -11.28
N ASP A 50 5.12 11.18 -11.69
CA ASP A 50 4.62 12.40 -11.04
C ASP A 50 4.20 12.06 -9.62
N GLU A 51 4.59 12.92 -8.67
CA GLU A 51 4.24 12.74 -7.27
C GLU A 51 2.73 12.59 -7.07
N GLN A 52 1.93 13.29 -7.86
CA GLN A 52 0.47 13.21 -7.78
C GLN A 52 -0.06 11.81 -8.18
N HIS A 53 0.73 11.03 -8.88
CA HIS A 53 0.35 9.69 -9.29
C HIS A 53 0.85 8.62 -8.32
N ILE A 54 1.40 9.02 -7.18
CA ILE A 54 1.83 8.09 -6.13
C ILE A 54 0.99 8.37 -4.90
N ILE A 55 0.12 7.44 -4.55
CA ILE A 55 -0.76 7.57 -3.39
C ILE A 55 -0.21 6.69 -2.28
N ARG A 56 0.26 7.31 -1.20
CA ARG A 56 0.79 6.61 -0.04
C ARG A 56 -0.21 6.70 1.09
N PHE A 57 -0.50 5.56 1.71
CA PHE A 57 -1.42 5.51 2.84
C PHE A 57 -0.97 4.45 3.84
N ALA A 58 -0.82 4.84 5.09
CA ALA A 58 -0.44 3.94 6.17
C ALA A 58 -1.63 3.76 7.10
N PHE A 59 -2.13 2.53 7.18
CA PHE A 59 -3.33 2.22 7.97
C PHE A 59 -3.09 2.26 9.47
N ASP A 60 -1.84 2.41 9.90
CA ASP A 60 -1.50 2.61 11.30
C ASP A 60 -1.06 4.06 11.60
N SER A 61 -1.21 4.96 10.65
CA SER A 61 -0.86 6.37 10.82
C SER A 61 -2.10 7.16 11.24
N ALA A 62 -2.03 7.81 12.40
CA ALA A 62 -3.12 8.64 12.88
C ALA A 62 -3.44 9.77 11.91
N GLU A 63 -2.41 10.37 11.31
CA GLU A 63 -2.60 11.48 10.37
C GLU A 63 -3.29 11.01 9.09
N ASP A 64 -2.87 9.87 8.55
CA ASP A 64 -3.48 9.35 7.33
C ASP A 64 -4.93 8.96 7.57
N LEU A 65 -5.22 8.37 8.73
CA LEU A 65 -6.59 8.00 9.07
C LEU A 65 -7.51 9.21 9.16
N LEU A 66 -7.00 10.33 9.68
CA LEU A 66 -7.80 11.56 9.73
C LEU A 66 -8.16 12.05 8.33
N LYS A 67 -7.32 11.83 7.35
CA LYS A 67 -7.60 12.23 5.96
C LYS A 67 -8.86 11.58 5.39
N ILE A 68 -9.19 10.39 5.90
CA ILE A 68 -10.36 9.65 5.41
C ILE A 68 -11.53 9.69 6.40
N GLY A 69 -11.41 10.50 7.45
CA GLY A 69 -12.49 10.61 8.43
C GLY A 69 -12.48 9.52 9.48
N GLU A 70 -11.35 8.86 9.71
CA GLU A 70 -11.19 7.86 10.75
C GLU A 70 -10.33 8.41 11.88
N ASP A 71 -10.54 7.89 13.08
CA ASP A 71 -9.81 8.28 14.28
C ASP A 71 -9.17 7.01 14.85
N ILE A 72 -7.84 6.99 14.93
CA ILE A 72 -7.11 5.79 15.38
C ILE A 72 -7.50 5.39 16.80
N VAL A 73 -7.77 6.36 17.67
CA VAL A 73 -8.18 6.08 19.06
C VAL A 73 -9.55 5.43 19.08
N GLN A 74 -10.48 5.95 18.29
CA GLN A 74 -11.83 5.41 18.22
C GLN A 74 -11.83 3.99 17.65
N LEU A 75 -11.05 3.76 16.60
CA LEU A 75 -10.92 2.42 16.02
C LEU A 75 -10.43 1.42 17.06
N GLU A 76 -9.43 1.82 17.84
CA GLU A 76 -8.87 0.97 18.88
C GLU A 76 -9.89 0.68 19.98
N LYS A 77 -10.60 1.69 20.40
CA LYS A 77 -11.64 1.53 21.42
C LYS A 77 -12.78 0.62 20.96
N GLU A 78 -13.16 0.74 19.70
CA GLU A 78 -14.24 -0.07 19.14
C GLU A 78 -13.78 -1.43 18.66
N GLY A 79 -12.48 -1.68 18.64
CA GLY A 79 -11.95 -2.96 18.22
C GLY A 79 -12.24 -3.29 16.75
N ARG A 80 -12.36 -2.28 15.90
CA ARG A 80 -12.65 -2.49 14.47
C ARG A 80 -11.54 -1.98 13.59
N GLY A 81 -11.53 -2.43 12.35
CA GLY A 81 -10.59 -1.94 11.37
C GLY A 81 -11.11 -0.72 10.64
N VAL A 82 -10.32 -0.26 9.69
CA VAL A 82 -10.62 0.93 8.89
C VAL A 82 -11.77 0.62 7.93
N ASP A 83 -12.71 1.56 7.80
CA ASP A 83 -13.87 1.40 6.94
C ASP A 83 -13.47 1.42 5.46
N PRO A 84 -13.75 0.35 4.71
CA PRO A 84 -13.37 0.28 3.30
C PRO A 84 -13.97 1.41 2.45
N LYS A 85 -15.21 1.82 2.74
CA LYS A 85 -15.85 2.88 1.96
C LYS A 85 -15.12 4.20 2.10
N LYS A 86 -14.68 4.53 3.31
CA LYS A 86 -13.94 5.77 3.56
C LYS A 86 -12.61 5.74 2.83
N PHE A 87 -11.93 4.62 2.88
CA PHE A 87 -10.65 4.48 2.21
C PHE A 87 -10.81 4.56 0.69
N MET A 88 -11.73 3.79 0.13
CA MET A 88 -11.94 3.78 -1.32
C MET A 88 -12.39 5.13 -1.85
N GLY A 89 -13.21 5.84 -1.07
CA GLY A 89 -13.63 7.19 -1.44
C GLY A 89 -12.45 8.14 -1.51
N TYR A 90 -11.53 8.03 -0.56
CA TYR A 90 -10.32 8.84 -0.56
C TYR A 90 -9.46 8.54 -1.79
N ILE A 91 -9.25 7.26 -2.10
CA ILE A 91 -8.46 6.88 -3.28
C ILE A 91 -9.10 7.44 -4.55
N SER A 92 -10.42 7.31 -4.68
CA SER A 92 -11.13 7.85 -5.84
C SER A 92 -10.93 9.36 -5.98
N SER A 93 -10.91 10.07 -4.86
CA SER A 93 -10.72 11.52 -4.88
C SER A 93 -9.32 11.91 -5.29
N CYS A 94 -8.34 11.03 -5.10
CA CYS A 94 -6.96 11.29 -5.47
C CYS A 94 -6.69 11.04 -6.96
N ILE A 95 -7.55 10.27 -7.62
CA ILE A 95 -7.39 9.95 -9.03
C ILE A 95 -8.12 11.00 -9.85
N VAL A 96 -7.35 11.86 -10.50
CA VAL A 96 -7.90 13.03 -11.19
C VAL A 96 -7.71 13.00 -12.71
N ASP A 97 -7.00 12.00 -13.23
CA ASP A 97 -6.76 11.89 -14.67
C ASP A 97 -6.69 10.41 -15.05
N ASP A 98 -6.45 10.13 -16.32
CA ASP A 98 -6.41 8.78 -16.86
C ASP A 98 -5.04 8.12 -16.78
N GLY A 99 -4.09 8.74 -16.11
CA GLY A 99 -2.75 8.19 -15.98
C GLY A 99 -2.69 6.99 -15.05
N ARG A 100 -1.52 6.37 -15.02
CA ARG A 100 -1.27 5.26 -14.11
C ARG A 100 -0.96 5.81 -12.72
N TYR A 101 -1.57 5.21 -11.72
CA TYR A 101 -1.34 5.56 -10.32
C TYR A 101 -0.70 4.39 -9.59
N TYR A 102 0.19 4.71 -8.67
CA TYR A 102 0.88 3.74 -7.83
C TYR A 102 0.37 3.88 -6.40
N LEU A 103 -0.19 2.81 -5.86
CA LEU A 103 -0.72 2.80 -4.49
C LEU A 103 0.28 2.09 -3.59
N LEU A 104 0.79 2.80 -2.59
CA LEU A 104 1.73 2.27 -1.61
C LEU A 104 1.01 2.22 -0.26
N LEU A 105 0.51 1.05 0.10
CA LEU A 105 -0.38 0.86 1.24
C LEU A 105 0.32 0.09 2.35
N ASP A 106 0.53 0.73 3.49
CA ASP A 106 1.26 0.16 4.61
C ASP A 106 0.29 -0.41 5.65
N GLU A 107 0.59 -1.60 6.16
CA GLU A 107 -0.23 -2.30 7.17
C GLU A 107 -1.65 -2.55 6.70
N ILE A 108 -1.76 -3.17 5.53
CA ILE A 108 -3.06 -3.37 4.84
C ILE A 108 -4.06 -4.20 5.66
N GLN A 109 -3.58 -5.05 6.56
CA GLN A 109 -4.48 -5.90 7.35
C GLN A 109 -5.38 -5.11 8.29
N ARG A 110 -5.05 -3.84 8.53
CA ARG A 110 -5.89 -2.97 9.36
C ARG A 110 -7.13 -2.45 8.62
N LEU A 111 -7.17 -2.62 7.32
CA LEU A 111 -8.35 -2.27 6.52
C LEU A 111 -9.33 -3.43 6.57
N ASP A 112 -10.56 -3.16 6.99
CA ASP A 112 -11.61 -4.18 6.99
C ASP A 112 -11.85 -4.64 5.55
N CYS A 113 -12.03 -5.94 5.37
CA CYS A 113 -12.30 -6.52 4.05
C CYS A 113 -11.23 -6.17 3.02
N PHE A 114 -9.97 -6.09 3.45
CA PHE A 114 -8.89 -5.66 2.55
C PHE A 114 -8.76 -6.56 1.33
N VAL A 115 -9.04 -7.85 1.46
CA VAL A 115 -8.94 -8.76 0.31
C VAL A 115 -9.93 -8.36 -0.78
N ALA A 116 -11.16 -8.04 -0.40
CA ALA A 116 -12.17 -7.61 -1.36
C ALA A 116 -11.79 -6.29 -2.03
N VAL A 117 -11.26 -5.35 -1.25
CA VAL A 117 -10.82 -4.06 -1.77
C VAL A 117 -9.68 -4.25 -2.77
N LEU A 118 -8.68 -5.05 -2.40
CA LEU A 118 -7.53 -5.32 -3.27
C LEU A 118 -7.95 -6.04 -4.54
N ASN A 119 -8.87 -6.99 -4.43
CA ASN A 119 -9.39 -7.67 -5.63
C ASN A 119 -10.07 -6.69 -6.58
N GLY A 120 -10.78 -5.70 -6.03
CA GLY A 120 -11.38 -4.66 -6.85
C GLY A 120 -10.33 -3.84 -7.60
N TYR A 121 -9.25 -3.47 -6.91
CA TYR A 121 -8.17 -2.71 -7.53
C TYR A 121 -7.40 -3.54 -8.56
N LEU A 122 -7.35 -4.85 -8.39
CA LEU A 122 -6.63 -5.73 -9.30
C LEU A 122 -7.19 -5.63 -10.73
N TYR A 123 -8.50 -5.39 -10.87
CA TYR A 123 -9.13 -5.28 -12.18
C TYR A 123 -8.93 -3.92 -12.83
N ASN A 124 -8.36 -2.96 -12.12
CA ASN A 124 -8.13 -1.64 -12.68
C ASN A 124 -6.70 -1.55 -13.21
N GLU A 125 -6.55 -1.60 -14.53
CA GLU A 125 -5.25 -1.60 -15.18
C GLU A 125 -4.44 -0.32 -14.93
N LYS A 126 -5.09 0.75 -14.50
CA LYS A 126 -4.42 2.02 -14.22
C LYS A 126 -3.82 2.08 -12.82
N LEU A 127 -4.11 1.10 -11.98
CA LEU A 127 -3.59 1.07 -10.62
C LEU A 127 -2.53 -0.01 -10.48
N ASP A 128 -1.38 0.38 -9.97
CA ASP A 128 -0.31 -0.56 -9.63
C ASP A 128 -0.18 -0.54 -8.12
N VAL A 129 -0.50 -1.66 -7.47
CA VAL A 129 -0.72 -1.69 -6.02
C VAL A 129 0.37 -2.47 -5.29
N TYR A 130 0.89 -1.85 -4.25
CA TYR A 130 1.93 -2.40 -3.38
C TYR A 130 1.46 -2.29 -1.94
N VAL A 131 1.50 -3.40 -1.20
CA VAL A 131 1.03 -3.40 0.18
C VAL A 131 2.07 -4.04 1.09
N THR A 132 2.07 -3.63 2.35
CA THR A 132 2.81 -4.33 3.40
C THR A 132 1.81 -4.85 4.41
N GLY A 133 2.25 -5.82 5.19
CA GLY A 133 1.44 -6.33 6.28
C GLY A 133 2.19 -7.41 7.05
N SER A 134 1.70 -7.69 8.25
CA SER A 134 2.30 -8.70 9.12
C SER A 134 1.33 -9.80 9.48
N ASN A 135 0.11 -9.77 8.93
CA ASN A 135 -0.91 -10.77 9.21
C ASN A 135 -0.68 -12.01 8.35
N ALA A 136 -0.83 -13.19 8.94
CA ALA A 136 -0.66 -14.46 8.24
C ALA A 136 -1.59 -14.61 7.03
N LYS A 137 -2.73 -13.92 7.03
CA LYS A 137 -3.67 -13.95 5.91
C LYS A 137 -3.05 -13.46 4.61
N LEU A 138 -2.04 -12.60 4.70
CA LEU A 138 -1.36 -12.09 3.52
C LEU A 138 -0.47 -13.13 2.87
N LEU A 139 -0.06 -14.14 3.62
CA LEU A 139 0.86 -15.17 3.11
C LEU A 139 0.20 -16.11 2.11
N SER A 140 -1.12 -16.11 2.05
CA SER A 140 -1.86 -16.98 1.13
C SER A 140 -2.15 -16.32 -0.21
N LYS A 141 -1.64 -15.10 -0.43
CA LYS A 141 -1.87 -14.35 -1.66
C LYS A 141 -0.58 -14.21 -2.46
N ASP A 142 -0.63 -13.45 -3.55
CA ASP A 142 0.54 -13.24 -4.41
C ASP A 142 1.59 -12.42 -3.67
N VAL A 143 2.52 -13.13 -3.07
CA VAL A 143 3.49 -12.54 -2.16
C VAL A 143 4.82 -12.30 -2.85
N VAL A 144 5.34 -11.10 -2.70
CA VAL A 144 6.68 -10.73 -3.14
C VAL A 144 7.59 -10.78 -1.91
N THR A 145 8.34 -11.83 -1.80
CA THR A 145 9.27 -11.99 -0.68
C THR A 145 10.66 -12.33 -1.18
#